data_10d9ff3579755bb19483cb4f3c5828ee
#
_entry.id   10d9ff3579755bb19483cb4f3c5828ee
#
_cell.length_a   1.000
_cell.length_b   1.000
_cell.length_c   1.000
_cell.angle_alpha   90.00
_cell.angle_beta   90.00
_cell.angle_gamma   90.00
#
_symmetry.space_group_name_H-M   'P 1'
#
loop_
_entity.id
_entity.type
_entity.pdbx_description
1 polymer ?
#
loop_
_entity_poly.entity_id
_entity_poly.type
_entity_poly.pdbx_seq_one_letter_code
_entity_poly.pdbx_strand_id
1 'polypeptide(L)'
;MEHHWRRRWNGFWQLADPKIWIASTIPMLVAGALAFAHTGSIPLGWFALALFGIYLIEIGKNAVNEFIDYLTGVDPAVTPDNRTPFSGGKKTVIDGKLTLIEIAVIALLTLAAAFAVGVLIAVLKEPAVFWIGMAGGVLAVFYSLPPFKLNYNGLGEIAVGLTFGPLIVSGMYVMLTGQLDWKIVVIGLPLAFLITNVLWINQYPDYEADLMGGKRNWVVRIGRPRGLKVYAWLYAGAYASLVLLAMLERNPVWLAGLISLPLAVQSIRIAKRHLGDTARFIAANARTVQIYQFIGLSMVAAALFAN
;
A
#
# COMPACT_ATOMS: atom_id res chain seq x y z
N MET A 1 -28.43 12.37 -20.13
CA MET A 1 -28.26 11.61 -18.87
C MET A 1 -27.19 10.51 -18.99
N GLU A 2 -27.21 9.66 -20.01
CA GLU A 2 -26.21 8.57 -20.19
C GLU A 2 -24.75 9.04 -20.23
N HIS A 3 -24.46 10.16 -20.86
CA HIS A 3 -23.08 10.68 -20.98
C HIS A 3 -22.51 11.11 -19.61
N HIS A 4 -23.33 11.69 -18.74
CA HIS A 4 -22.92 12.08 -17.39
C HIS A 4 -22.69 10.89 -16.46
N TRP A 5 -23.53 9.85 -16.55
CA TRP A 5 -23.37 8.63 -15.79
C TRP A 5 -22.09 7.89 -16.17
N ARG A 6 -21.83 7.68 -17.46
CA ARG A 6 -20.61 7.02 -17.96
C ARG A 6 -19.34 7.76 -17.53
N ARG A 7 -19.36 9.11 -17.58
CA ARG A 7 -18.25 9.94 -17.10
C ARG A 7 -17.92 9.64 -15.63
N ARG A 8 -18.93 9.73 -14.75
CA ARG A 8 -18.79 9.49 -13.31
C ARG A 8 -18.36 8.06 -13.00
N TRP A 9 -18.93 7.10 -13.69
CA TRP A 9 -18.57 5.67 -13.54
C TRP A 9 -17.11 5.43 -13.88
N ASN A 10 -16.64 5.92 -15.01
CA ASN A 10 -15.22 5.82 -15.40
C ASN A 10 -14.31 6.59 -14.45
N GLY A 11 -14.73 7.76 -13.96
CA GLY A 11 -14.01 8.53 -12.94
C GLY A 11 -13.89 7.79 -11.62
N PHE A 12 -14.97 7.18 -11.14
CA PHE A 12 -14.96 6.38 -9.92
C PHE A 12 -13.95 5.22 -9.99
N TRP A 13 -13.97 4.42 -11.07
CA TRP A 13 -13.03 3.30 -11.21
C TRP A 13 -11.58 3.74 -11.42
N GLN A 14 -11.35 4.89 -12.06
CA GLN A 14 -10.03 5.48 -12.14
C GLN A 14 -9.52 5.91 -10.77
N LEU A 15 -10.39 6.50 -9.94
CA LEU A 15 -10.08 6.90 -8.56
C LEU A 15 -9.85 5.69 -7.66
N ALA A 16 -10.71 4.69 -7.74
CA ALA A 16 -10.64 3.46 -6.97
C ALA A 16 -9.36 2.68 -7.26
N ASP A 17 -8.93 2.67 -8.53
CA ASP A 17 -7.72 2.02 -9.03
C ASP A 17 -7.50 0.58 -8.51
N PRO A 18 -8.34 -0.39 -8.89
CA PRO A 18 -8.27 -1.75 -8.34
C PRO A 18 -6.92 -2.44 -8.51
N LYS A 19 -6.06 -1.95 -9.40
CA LYS A 19 -4.72 -2.51 -9.64
C LYS A 19 -3.84 -2.43 -8.39
N ILE A 20 -4.03 -1.40 -7.57
CA ILE A 20 -3.23 -1.22 -6.34
C ILE A 20 -3.78 -2.00 -5.14
N TRP A 21 -5.00 -2.52 -5.20
CA TRP A 21 -5.60 -3.27 -4.10
C TRP A 21 -4.84 -4.54 -3.74
N ILE A 22 -4.01 -5.03 -4.65
CA ILE A 22 -3.09 -6.13 -4.38
C ILE A 22 -2.16 -5.82 -3.19
N ALA A 23 -1.87 -4.54 -2.94
CA ALA A 23 -1.04 -4.09 -1.84
C ALA A 23 -1.65 -4.44 -0.47
N SER A 24 -2.98 -4.35 -0.32
CA SER A 24 -3.71 -4.75 0.89
C SER A 24 -4.17 -6.21 0.86
N THR A 25 -4.47 -6.75 -0.32
CA THR A 25 -4.91 -8.14 -0.47
C THR A 25 -3.84 -9.14 -0.04
N ILE A 26 -2.59 -8.93 -0.44
CA ILE A 26 -1.47 -9.83 -0.09
C ILE A 26 -1.30 -9.98 1.43
N PRO A 27 -1.16 -8.92 2.25
CA PRO A 27 -1.03 -9.09 3.70
C PRO A 27 -2.24 -9.75 4.34
N MET A 28 -3.46 -9.53 3.81
CA MET A 28 -4.66 -10.22 4.29
C MET A 28 -4.62 -11.71 3.96
N LEU A 29 -4.16 -12.10 2.77
CA LEU A 29 -3.99 -13.50 2.39
C LEU A 29 -2.91 -14.20 3.26
N VAL A 30 -1.79 -13.51 3.55
CA VAL A 30 -0.76 -14.05 4.46
C VAL A 30 -1.35 -14.31 5.84
N ALA A 31 -2.09 -13.34 6.40
CA ALA A 31 -2.77 -13.51 7.69
C ALA A 31 -3.83 -14.61 7.66
N GLY A 32 -4.59 -14.71 6.57
CA GLY A 32 -5.58 -15.77 6.37
C GLY A 32 -4.92 -17.16 6.32
N ALA A 33 -3.81 -17.30 5.60
CA ALA A 33 -3.06 -18.55 5.53
C ALA A 33 -2.51 -18.98 6.89
N LEU A 34 -1.96 -18.03 7.66
CA LEU A 34 -1.52 -18.27 9.05
C LEU A 34 -2.68 -18.69 9.96
N ALA A 35 -3.80 -17.98 9.88
CA ALA A 35 -4.97 -18.32 10.67
C ALA A 35 -5.48 -19.73 10.33
N PHE A 36 -5.49 -20.10 9.04
CA PHE A 36 -5.85 -21.44 8.60
C PHE A 36 -4.89 -22.50 9.14
N ALA A 37 -3.60 -22.27 9.06
CA ALA A 37 -2.58 -23.21 9.58
C ALA A 37 -2.75 -23.44 11.10
N HIS A 38 -3.05 -22.38 11.86
CA HIS A 38 -3.17 -22.47 13.32
C HIS A 38 -4.53 -22.98 13.81
N THR A 39 -5.63 -22.77 13.05
CA THR A 39 -6.99 -23.09 13.51
C THR A 39 -7.70 -24.19 12.71
N GLY A 40 -7.14 -24.57 11.56
CA GLY A 40 -7.72 -25.54 10.63
C GLY A 40 -8.92 -25.03 9.83
N SER A 41 -9.36 -23.78 10.04
CA SER A 41 -10.51 -23.21 9.34
C SER A 41 -10.43 -21.70 9.20
N ILE A 42 -11.14 -21.14 8.20
CA ILE A 42 -11.29 -19.69 8.01
C ILE A 42 -12.77 -19.36 7.92
N PRO A 43 -13.29 -18.44 8.74
CA PRO A 43 -14.64 -17.91 8.59
C PRO A 43 -14.71 -16.97 7.37
N LEU A 44 -14.93 -17.54 6.17
CA LEU A 44 -14.86 -16.85 4.88
C LEU A 44 -15.75 -15.59 4.80
N GLY A 45 -16.91 -15.59 5.45
CA GLY A 45 -17.80 -14.43 5.49
C GLY A 45 -17.13 -13.22 6.19
N TRP A 46 -16.47 -13.45 7.31
CA TRP A 46 -15.74 -12.41 8.04
C TRP A 46 -14.50 -11.97 7.29
N PHE A 47 -13.77 -12.91 6.66
CA PHE A 47 -12.64 -12.59 5.80
C PHE A 47 -13.07 -11.67 4.64
N ALA A 48 -14.14 -12.01 3.93
CA ALA A 48 -14.65 -11.21 2.82
C ALA A 48 -15.14 -9.83 3.27
N LEU A 49 -15.81 -9.75 4.44
CA LEU A 49 -16.27 -8.49 5.01
C LEU A 49 -15.09 -7.57 5.36
N ALA A 50 -14.02 -8.11 5.99
CA ALA A 50 -12.82 -7.36 6.30
C ALA A 50 -12.11 -6.88 5.03
N LEU A 51 -11.99 -7.75 4.01
CA LEU A 51 -11.43 -7.40 2.71
C LEU A 51 -12.22 -6.27 2.04
N PHE A 52 -13.53 -6.34 2.07
CA PHE A 52 -14.41 -5.27 1.56
C PHE A 52 -14.18 -3.95 2.31
N GLY A 53 -14.10 -4.00 3.65
CA GLY A 53 -13.81 -2.82 4.48
C GLY A 53 -12.46 -2.17 4.12
N ILE A 54 -11.43 -2.97 3.90
CA ILE A 54 -10.10 -2.47 3.46
C ILE A 54 -10.18 -1.83 2.06
N TYR A 55 -10.93 -2.42 1.11
CA TYR A 55 -11.10 -1.80 -0.22
C TYR A 55 -11.85 -0.47 -0.15
N LEU A 56 -12.79 -0.31 0.76
CA LEU A 56 -13.43 0.98 1.01
C LEU A 56 -12.42 2.03 1.52
N ILE A 57 -11.50 1.63 2.43
CA ILE A 57 -10.39 2.51 2.88
C ILE A 57 -9.47 2.86 1.69
N GLU A 58 -9.14 1.90 0.84
CA GLU A 58 -8.30 2.16 -0.35
C GLU A 58 -8.91 3.20 -1.27
N ILE A 59 -10.22 3.12 -1.54
CA ILE A 59 -10.94 4.11 -2.34
C ILE A 59 -10.95 5.46 -1.64
N GLY A 60 -11.32 5.48 -0.36
CA GLY A 60 -11.43 6.71 0.42
C GLY A 60 -10.10 7.45 0.56
N LYS A 61 -9.01 6.74 0.86
CA LYS A 61 -7.67 7.37 0.94
C LYS A 61 -7.19 7.90 -0.42
N ASN A 62 -7.48 7.19 -1.52
CA ASN A 62 -7.16 7.69 -2.86
C ASN A 62 -7.92 8.98 -3.15
N ALA A 63 -9.21 9.05 -2.76
CA ALA A 63 -10.03 10.25 -2.93
C ALA A 63 -9.49 11.41 -2.09
N VAL A 64 -9.15 11.19 -0.82
CA VAL A 64 -8.53 12.21 0.03
C VAL A 64 -7.19 12.69 -0.55
N ASN A 65 -6.36 11.75 -1.02
CA ASN A 65 -5.07 12.08 -1.60
C ASN A 65 -5.22 12.95 -2.86
N GLU A 66 -6.06 12.56 -3.82
CA GLU A 66 -6.30 13.33 -5.04
C GLU A 66 -6.89 14.72 -4.74
N PHE A 67 -7.83 14.80 -3.78
CA PHE A 67 -8.41 16.08 -3.36
C PHE A 67 -7.33 17.03 -2.86
N ILE A 68 -6.44 16.58 -1.99
CA ILE A 68 -5.36 17.39 -1.42
C ILE A 68 -4.28 17.71 -2.46
N ASP A 69 -3.83 16.70 -3.23
CA ASP A 69 -2.77 16.87 -4.25
C ASP A 69 -3.24 17.82 -5.38
N TYR A 70 -4.54 17.86 -5.70
CA TYR A 70 -5.10 18.86 -6.61
C TYR A 70 -5.06 20.27 -6.01
N LEU A 71 -5.53 20.44 -4.75
CA LEU A 71 -5.56 21.75 -4.07
C LEU A 71 -4.16 22.32 -3.81
N THR A 72 -3.18 21.48 -3.58
CA THR A 72 -1.78 21.90 -3.34
C THR A 72 -1.00 22.12 -4.63
N GLY A 73 -1.58 21.78 -5.79
CA GLY A 73 -0.95 21.95 -7.09
C GLY A 73 0.01 20.81 -7.48
N VAL A 74 0.15 19.74 -6.68
CA VAL A 74 0.97 18.57 -7.03
C VAL A 74 0.44 17.92 -8.30
N ASP A 75 -0.86 17.60 -8.34
CA ASP A 75 -1.47 16.94 -9.49
C ASP A 75 -1.44 17.78 -10.77
N PRO A 76 -1.75 19.08 -10.73
CA PRO A 76 -1.61 19.97 -11.90
C PRO A 76 -0.15 20.09 -12.41
N ALA A 77 0.83 19.96 -11.53
CA ALA A 77 2.25 20.11 -11.86
C ALA A 77 2.87 18.88 -12.56
N VAL A 78 2.20 17.71 -12.53
CA VAL A 78 2.71 16.51 -13.22
C VAL A 78 2.59 16.68 -14.73
N THR A 79 3.73 16.71 -15.41
CA THR A 79 3.79 16.78 -16.87
C THR A 79 3.31 15.48 -17.53
N PRO A 80 2.82 15.51 -18.79
CA PRO A 80 2.42 14.30 -19.51
C PRO A 80 3.49 13.22 -19.56
N ASP A 81 4.77 13.58 -19.71
CA ASP A 81 5.91 12.65 -19.77
C ASP A 81 6.18 11.93 -18.44
N ASN A 82 5.77 12.53 -17.33
CA ASN A 82 5.91 11.97 -15.98
C ASN A 82 4.63 11.28 -15.48
N ARG A 83 3.55 11.30 -16.26
CA ARG A 83 2.32 10.57 -15.96
C ARG A 83 2.49 9.11 -16.33
N THR A 84 2.73 8.26 -15.34
CA THR A 84 2.98 6.82 -15.51
C THR A 84 1.83 5.98 -14.96
N PRO A 85 1.75 4.67 -15.27
CA PRO A 85 0.79 3.77 -14.63
C PRO A 85 1.00 3.58 -13.11
N PHE A 86 2.14 4.02 -12.56
CA PHE A 86 2.54 3.81 -11.16
C PHE A 86 2.60 5.11 -10.36
N SER A 87 2.60 6.27 -11.02
CA SER A 87 2.83 7.57 -10.41
C SER A 87 2.00 8.66 -11.09
N GLY A 88 2.04 9.89 -10.56
CA GLY A 88 1.36 11.04 -11.13
C GLY A 88 -0.08 11.23 -10.65
N GLY A 89 -0.52 10.59 -9.57
CA GLY A 89 -1.88 10.69 -9.02
C GLY A 89 -2.95 9.99 -9.87
N LYS A 90 -4.20 10.02 -9.44
CA LYS A 90 -5.32 9.40 -10.16
C LYS A 90 -5.85 10.27 -11.30
N LYS A 91 -5.67 11.60 -11.18
CA LYS A 91 -5.97 12.59 -12.23
C LYS A 91 -7.43 12.66 -12.66
N THR A 92 -8.37 12.24 -11.84
CA THR A 92 -9.80 12.23 -12.23
C THR A 92 -10.36 13.64 -12.40
N VAL A 93 -9.85 14.61 -11.62
CA VAL A 93 -10.20 16.04 -11.76
C VAL A 93 -9.54 16.62 -12.99
N ILE A 94 -8.25 16.38 -13.20
CA ILE A 94 -7.49 16.86 -14.35
C ILE A 94 -8.11 16.34 -15.66
N ASP A 95 -8.52 15.08 -15.67
CA ASP A 95 -9.16 14.43 -16.85
C ASP A 95 -10.65 14.86 -17.02
N GLY A 96 -11.18 15.72 -16.15
CA GLY A 96 -12.57 16.18 -16.18
C GLY A 96 -13.61 15.08 -15.91
N LYS A 97 -13.20 13.95 -15.29
CA LYS A 97 -14.07 12.80 -15.03
C LYS A 97 -14.86 12.94 -13.72
N LEU A 98 -14.24 13.54 -12.70
CA LEU A 98 -14.87 13.86 -11.42
C LEU A 98 -14.63 15.32 -11.07
N THR A 99 -15.53 15.91 -10.32
CA THR A 99 -15.36 17.22 -9.68
C THR A 99 -14.79 17.04 -8.27
N LEU A 100 -14.21 18.08 -7.70
CA LEU A 100 -13.73 18.06 -6.31
C LEU A 100 -14.83 17.69 -5.31
N ILE A 101 -16.08 18.15 -5.55
CA ILE A 101 -17.22 17.80 -4.70
C ILE A 101 -17.52 16.30 -4.79
N GLU A 102 -17.52 15.74 -6.02
CA GLU A 102 -17.75 14.31 -6.21
C GLU A 102 -16.67 13.46 -5.51
N ILE A 103 -15.40 13.88 -5.58
CA ILE A 103 -14.30 13.22 -4.86
C ILE A 103 -14.49 13.31 -3.35
N ALA A 104 -14.83 14.48 -2.82
CA ALA A 104 -15.09 14.67 -1.39
C ALA A 104 -16.25 13.78 -0.88
N VAL A 105 -17.33 13.67 -1.67
CA VAL A 105 -18.46 12.78 -1.36
C VAL A 105 -18.04 11.30 -1.40
N ILE A 106 -17.27 10.88 -2.41
CA ILE A 106 -16.74 9.51 -2.48
C ILE A 106 -15.86 9.23 -1.26
N ALA A 107 -14.94 10.13 -0.90
CA ALA A 107 -14.09 9.99 0.28
C ALA A 107 -14.93 9.80 1.56
N LEU A 108 -15.89 10.68 1.78
CA LEU A 108 -16.75 10.65 2.97
C LEU A 108 -17.54 9.33 3.05
N LEU A 109 -18.21 8.95 1.97
CA LEU A 109 -19.08 7.77 1.96
C LEU A 109 -18.28 6.47 2.12
N THR A 110 -17.15 6.35 1.43
CA THR A 110 -16.34 5.13 1.50
C THR A 110 -15.62 4.98 2.85
N LEU A 111 -15.09 6.08 3.42
CA LEU A 111 -14.48 6.04 4.75
C LEU A 111 -15.52 5.82 5.85
N ALA A 112 -16.71 6.41 5.76
CA ALA A 112 -17.80 6.16 6.71
C ALA A 112 -18.29 4.71 6.64
N ALA A 113 -18.44 4.15 5.43
CA ALA A 113 -18.80 2.75 5.24
C ALA A 113 -17.70 1.81 5.77
N ALA A 114 -16.42 2.12 5.53
CA ALA A 114 -15.30 1.36 6.08
C ALA A 114 -15.29 1.37 7.61
N PHE A 115 -15.53 2.54 8.21
CA PHE A 115 -15.65 2.68 9.67
C PHE A 115 -16.82 1.84 10.21
N ALA A 116 -18.00 1.88 9.56
CA ALA A 116 -19.15 1.08 9.94
C ALA A 116 -18.85 -0.44 9.86
N VAL A 117 -18.14 -0.89 8.81
CA VAL A 117 -17.67 -2.29 8.70
C VAL A 117 -16.70 -2.63 9.84
N GLY A 118 -15.75 -1.75 10.14
CA GLY A 118 -14.81 -1.95 11.26
C GLY A 118 -15.51 -2.07 12.61
N VAL A 119 -16.49 -1.20 12.89
CA VAL A 119 -17.33 -1.26 14.10
C VAL A 119 -18.15 -2.56 14.13
N LEU A 120 -18.77 -2.95 13.02
CA LEU A 120 -19.52 -4.19 12.92
C LEU A 120 -18.67 -5.42 13.26
N ILE A 121 -17.45 -5.49 12.70
CA ILE A 121 -16.50 -6.57 13.01
C ILE A 121 -16.10 -6.52 14.49
N ALA A 122 -15.81 -5.34 15.02
CA ALA A 122 -15.40 -5.19 16.42
C ALA A 122 -16.51 -5.61 17.42
N VAL A 123 -17.76 -5.30 17.11
CA VAL A 123 -18.90 -5.62 18.00
C VAL A 123 -19.31 -7.08 17.89
N LEU A 124 -19.31 -7.66 16.68
CA LEU A 124 -19.90 -8.99 16.44
C LEU A 124 -18.87 -10.11 16.37
N LYS A 125 -17.58 -9.80 16.17
CA LYS A 125 -16.54 -10.80 15.94
C LYS A 125 -15.37 -10.67 16.91
N GLU A 126 -14.64 -9.55 16.91
CA GLU A 126 -13.40 -9.40 17.69
C GLU A 126 -13.16 -7.93 18.05
N PRO A 127 -13.35 -7.53 19.32
CA PRO A 127 -13.23 -6.14 19.77
C PRO A 127 -11.84 -5.52 19.56
N ALA A 128 -10.77 -6.31 19.60
CA ALA A 128 -9.41 -5.81 19.42
C ALA A 128 -9.18 -5.22 18.03
N VAL A 129 -9.95 -5.66 17.03
CA VAL A 129 -9.90 -5.14 15.66
C VAL A 129 -10.23 -3.65 15.59
N PHE A 130 -11.04 -3.13 16.52
CA PHE A 130 -11.36 -1.70 16.57
C PHE A 130 -10.09 -0.84 16.72
N TRP A 131 -9.22 -1.18 17.64
CA TRP A 131 -8.01 -0.39 17.90
C TRP A 131 -6.99 -0.49 16.79
N ILE A 132 -6.82 -1.68 16.21
CA ILE A 132 -5.91 -1.89 15.07
C ILE A 132 -6.46 -1.17 13.84
N GLY A 133 -7.77 -1.30 13.58
CA GLY A 133 -8.44 -0.62 12.49
C GLY A 133 -8.41 0.91 12.63
N MET A 134 -8.59 1.44 13.86
CA MET A 134 -8.46 2.86 14.13
C MET A 134 -7.04 3.37 13.86
N ALA A 135 -6.02 2.63 14.29
CA ALA A 135 -4.63 3.01 13.99
C ALA A 135 -4.38 3.08 12.48
N GLY A 136 -4.81 2.05 11.71
CA GLY A 136 -4.71 2.04 10.26
C GLY A 136 -5.53 3.15 9.59
N GLY A 137 -6.77 3.38 10.05
CA GLY A 137 -7.66 4.42 9.54
C GLY A 137 -7.11 5.83 9.76
N VAL A 138 -6.57 6.10 10.94
CA VAL A 138 -5.88 7.37 11.25
C VAL A 138 -4.69 7.60 10.31
N LEU A 139 -3.85 6.59 10.12
CA LEU A 139 -2.72 6.69 9.17
C LEU A 139 -3.21 6.91 7.74
N ALA A 140 -4.28 6.24 7.30
CA ALA A 140 -4.83 6.38 5.95
C ALA A 140 -5.42 7.77 5.72
N VAL A 141 -6.21 8.31 6.66
CA VAL A 141 -6.85 9.63 6.55
C VAL A 141 -5.80 10.74 6.62
N PHE A 142 -4.95 10.71 7.63
CA PHE A 142 -3.91 11.73 7.83
C PHE A 142 -2.68 11.54 6.95
N TYR A 143 -2.67 10.52 6.11
CA TYR A 143 -1.64 10.39 5.08
C TYR A 143 -1.53 11.66 4.24
N SER A 144 -2.68 12.23 3.80
CA SER A 144 -2.73 13.45 3.01
C SER A 144 -3.43 14.62 3.71
N LEU A 145 -4.33 14.35 4.66
CA LEU A 145 -5.18 15.36 5.29
C LEU A 145 -4.42 16.18 6.36
N PRO A 146 -4.65 17.51 6.47
CA PRO A 146 -4.21 18.29 7.61
C PRO A 146 -4.81 17.76 8.93
N PRO A 147 -4.15 17.96 10.08
CA PRO A 147 -2.93 18.76 10.26
C PRO A 147 -1.65 17.99 9.95
N PHE A 148 -1.67 16.64 9.89
CA PHE A 148 -0.44 15.86 9.86
C PHE A 148 0.17 15.74 8.46
N LYS A 149 -0.64 15.56 7.40
CA LYS A 149 -0.14 15.42 6.01
C LYS A 149 1.13 14.55 5.94
N LEU A 150 1.04 13.30 6.42
CA LEU A 150 2.21 12.45 6.63
C LEU A 150 3.09 12.33 5.39
N ASN A 151 2.48 12.20 4.20
CA ASN A 151 3.19 12.12 2.93
C ASN A 151 3.89 13.42 2.52
N TYR A 152 3.41 14.57 3.01
CA TYR A 152 4.06 15.88 2.81
C TYR A 152 5.21 16.11 3.79
N ASN A 153 5.21 15.43 4.92
CA ASN A 153 6.14 15.66 6.02
C ASN A 153 7.21 14.56 6.21
N GLY A 154 7.36 13.65 5.24
CA GLY A 154 8.36 12.58 5.29
C GLY A 154 8.01 11.45 6.26
N LEU A 155 6.75 11.32 6.62
CA LEU A 155 6.23 10.22 7.44
C LEU A 155 5.37 9.25 6.61
N GLY A 156 5.13 9.57 5.33
CA GLY A 156 4.30 8.78 4.44
C GLY A 156 4.84 7.37 4.21
N GLU A 157 6.15 7.23 4.04
CA GLU A 157 6.83 5.96 3.82
C GLU A 157 6.70 5.03 5.02
N ILE A 158 6.86 5.59 6.23
CA ILE A 158 6.67 4.86 7.49
C ILE A 158 5.20 4.47 7.66
N ALA A 159 4.28 5.40 7.41
CA ALA A 159 2.84 5.13 7.50
C ALA A 159 2.41 4.00 6.57
N VAL A 160 2.87 4.00 5.32
CA VAL A 160 2.58 2.94 4.34
C VAL A 160 3.18 1.60 4.80
N GLY A 161 4.45 1.58 5.20
CA GLY A 161 5.10 0.36 5.68
C GLY A 161 4.37 -0.26 6.87
N LEU A 162 4.04 0.55 7.88
CA LEU A 162 3.32 0.07 9.08
C LEU A 162 1.91 -0.42 8.75
N THR A 163 1.19 0.30 7.88
CA THR A 163 -0.20 -0.03 7.55
C THR A 163 -0.28 -1.34 6.75
N PHE A 164 0.46 -1.45 5.64
CA PHE A 164 0.37 -2.58 4.72
C PHE A 164 1.20 -3.80 5.16
N GLY A 165 2.09 -3.65 6.12
CA GLY A 165 2.80 -4.74 6.74
C GLY A 165 2.12 -5.15 8.06
N PRO A 166 2.66 -4.69 9.21
CA PRO A 166 2.23 -5.15 10.53
C PRO A 166 0.74 -4.96 10.83
N LEU A 167 0.14 -3.79 10.51
CA LEU A 167 -1.24 -3.50 10.92
C LEU A 167 -2.26 -4.36 10.19
N ILE A 168 -2.18 -4.48 8.85
CA ILE A 168 -3.14 -5.31 8.09
C ILE A 168 -2.95 -6.79 8.44
N VAL A 169 -1.70 -7.28 8.52
CA VAL A 169 -1.44 -8.69 8.89
C VAL A 169 -1.97 -8.99 10.28
N SER A 170 -1.63 -8.16 11.28
CA SER A 170 -2.09 -8.35 12.66
C SER A 170 -3.61 -8.20 12.79
N GLY A 171 -4.20 -7.17 12.19
CA GLY A 171 -5.63 -6.92 12.26
C GLY A 171 -6.45 -8.06 11.67
N MET A 172 -6.04 -8.58 10.51
CA MET A 172 -6.70 -9.71 9.88
C MET A 172 -6.51 -10.99 10.68
N TYR A 173 -5.30 -11.27 11.18
CA TYR A 173 -5.03 -12.45 11.99
C TYR A 173 -5.83 -12.44 13.30
N VAL A 174 -5.83 -11.31 14.02
CA VAL A 174 -6.61 -11.14 15.26
C VAL A 174 -8.10 -11.31 14.99
N MET A 175 -8.61 -10.72 13.91
CA MET A 175 -10.02 -10.86 13.54
C MET A 175 -10.42 -12.33 13.31
N LEU A 176 -9.51 -13.14 12.72
CA LEU A 176 -9.78 -14.54 12.41
C LEU A 176 -9.62 -15.47 13.62
N THR A 177 -8.66 -15.18 14.52
CA THR A 177 -8.22 -16.10 15.58
C THR A 177 -8.54 -15.61 17.00
N GLY A 178 -8.79 -14.32 17.20
CA GLY A 178 -8.89 -13.69 18.54
C GLY A 178 -7.54 -13.57 19.26
N GLN A 179 -6.43 -13.85 18.60
CA GLN A 179 -5.11 -13.89 19.23
C GLN A 179 -4.15 -12.92 18.56
N LEU A 180 -3.29 -12.26 19.37
CA LEU A 180 -2.20 -11.41 18.87
C LEU A 180 -0.90 -11.87 19.54
N ASP A 181 0.05 -12.26 18.70
CA ASP A 181 1.43 -12.55 19.11
C ASP A 181 2.37 -11.57 18.39
N TRP A 182 3.49 -11.21 19.03
CA TRP A 182 4.53 -10.38 18.45
C TRP A 182 5.08 -10.97 17.14
N LYS A 183 5.11 -12.29 16.98
CA LYS A 183 5.52 -12.96 15.74
C LYS A 183 4.68 -12.52 14.54
N ILE A 184 3.37 -12.33 14.73
CA ILE A 184 2.48 -11.88 13.68
C ILE A 184 2.87 -10.48 13.17
N VAL A 185 3.30 -9.61 14.10
CA VAL A 185 3.84 -8.28 13.75
C VAL A 185 5.12 -8.43 12.91
N VAL A 186 6.03 -9.34 13.31
CA VAL A 186 7.29 -9.61 12.58
C VAL A 186 7.03 -10.20 11.18
N ILE A 187 6.00 -11.05 11.03
CA ILE A 187 5.59 -11.60 9.74
C ILE A 187 5.17 -10.48 8.76
N GLY A 188 4.68 -9.36 9.25
CA GLY A 188 4.38 -8.19 8.43
C GLY A 188 5.61 -7.44 7.90
N LEU A 189 6.81 -7.63 8.45
CA LEU A 189 7.99 -6.81 8.12
C LEU A 189 8.47 -6.93 6.65
N PRO A 190 8.57 -8.12 6.03
CA PRO A 190 8.94 -8.19 4.62
C PRO A 190 8.01 -7.37 3.72
N LEU A 191 6.69 -7.44 3.98
CA LEU A 191 5.68 -6.67 3.25
C LEU A 191 5.81 -5.18 3.54
N ALA A 192 6.11 -4.79 4.79
CA ALA A 192 6.35 -3.40 5.16
C ALA A 192 7.49 -2.78 4.34
N PHE A 193 8.65 -3.45 4.29
CA PHE A 193 9.79 -2.99 3.50
C PHE A 193 9.49 -2.93 2.00
N LEU A 194 8.81 -3.95 1.47
CA LEU A 194 8.52 -4.05 0.04
C LEU A 194 7.49 -3.01 -0.41
N ILE A 195 6.41 -2.79 0.33
CA ILE A 195 5.41 -1.79 -0.03
C ILE A 195 5.97 -0.37 0.12
N THR A 196 6.80 -0.14 1.14
CA THR A 196 7.56 1.11 1.26
C THR A 196 8.46 1.30 0.03
N ASN A 197 9.07 0.22 -0.47
CA ASN A 197 9.90 0.27 -1.67
C ASN A 197 9.11 0.55 -2.95
N VAL A 198 7.88 0.03 -3.05
CA VAL A 198 6.95 0.39 -4.13
C VAL A 198 6.60 1.88 -4.09
N LEU A 199 6.24 2.41 -2.92
CA LEU A 199 6.00 3.84 -2.76
C LEU A 199 7.26 4.65 -3.09
N TRP A 200 8.41 4.23 -2.59
CA TRP A 200 9.69 4.91 -2.77
C TRP A 200 10.04 5.09 -4.24
N ILE A 201 9.97 4.01 -5.02
CA ILE A 201 10.32 4.08 -6.44
C ILE A 201 9.30 4.88 -7.25
N ASN A 202 8.02 4.92 -6.83
CA ASN A 202 6.98 5.71 -7.48
C ASN A 202 7.12 7.21 -7.26
N GLN A 203 7.86 7.66 -6.24
CA GLN A 203 8.15 9.07 -5.99
C GLN A 203 9.17 9.67 -6.98
N TYR A 204 9.89 8.84 -7.77
CA TYR A 204 10.90 9.35 -8.70
C TYR A 204 10.32 10.09 -9.90
N PRO A 205 9.33 9.57 -10.62
CA PRO A 205 8.66 10.33 -11.67
C PRO A 205 7.93 11.57 -11.14
N ASP A 206 7.45 11.52 -9.89
CA ASP A 206 6.68 12.61 -9.26
C ASP A 206 7.58 13.70 -8.62
N TYR A 207 8.89 13.51 -8.60
CA TYR A 207 9.86 14.34 -7.86
C TYR A 207 9.67 15.84 -8.05
N GLU A 208 9.59 16.33 -9.30
CA GLU A 208 9.46 17.75 -9.60
C GLU A 208 8.07 18.28 -9.19
N ALA A 209 7.01 17.52 -9.43
CA ALA A 209 5.67 17.90 -9.06
C ALA A 209 5.50 17.93 -7.52
N ASP A 210 6.05 16.95 -6.83
CA ASP A 210 6.06 16.89 -5.36
C ASP A 210 6.81 18.09 -4.77
N LEU A 211 7.97 18.44 -5.34
CA LEU A 211 8.77 19.58 -4.91
C LEU A 211 7.99 20.90 -5.10
N MET A 212 7.36 21.11 -6.27
CA MET A 212 6.56 22.30 -6.56
C MET A 212 5.31 22.42 -5.68
N GLY A 213 4.63 21.31 -5.41
CA GLY A 213 3.46 21.28 -4.53
C GLY A 213 3.78 21.23 -3.03
N GLY A 214 5.08 21.35 -2.66
CA GLY A 214 5.52 21.35 -1.26
C GLY A 214 5.47 20.00 -0.56
N LYS A 215 5.36 18.90 -1.31
CA LYS A 215 5.33 17.53 -0.80
C LYS A 215 6.76 17.04 -0.59
N ARG A 216 7.20 17.09 0.67
CA ARG A 216 8.57 16.80 1.07
C ARG A 216 8.72 15.36 1.58
N ASN A 217 8.42 14.39 0.71
CA ASN A 217 8.77 12.98 0.94
C ASN A 217 10.29 12.78 1.02
N TRP A 218 10.73 11.58 1.43
CA TRP A 218 12.16 11.34 1.61
C TRP A 218 12.97 11.43 0.32
N VAL A 219 12.42 11.03 -0.84
CA VAL A 219 13.14 11.15 -2.11
C VAL A 219 13.41 12.62 -2.46
N VAL A 220 12.41 13.50 -2.21
CA VAL A 220 12.59 14.97 -2.37
C VAL A 220 13.60 15.52 -1.37
N ARG A 221 13.58 15.08 -0.11
CA ARG A 221 14.48 15.57 0.96
C ARG A 221 15.94 15.22 0.73
N ILE A 222 16.24 13.99 0.33
CA ILE A 222 17.63 13.49 0.20
C ILE A 222 18.14 13.53 -1.24
N GLY A 223 17.27 13.76 -2.20
CA GLY A 223 17.55 13.79 -3.63
C GLY A 223 17.56 12.39 -4.27
N ARG A 224 17.23 12.35 -5.57
CA ARG A 224 17.11 11.10 -6.35
C ARG A 224 18.32 10.16 -6.24
N PRO A 225 19.61 10.63 -6.33
CA PRO A 225 20.77 9.72 -6.29
C PRO A 225 20.95 9.03 -4.93
N ARG A 226 20.74 9.77 -3.81
CA ARG A 226 20.82 9.19 -2.47
C ARG A 226 19.64 8.27 -2.18
N GLY A 227 18.46 8.63 -2.70
CA GLY A 227 17.26 7.81 -2.59
C GLY A 227 17.44 6.40 -3.16
N LEU A 228 18.26 6.20 -4.23
CA LEU A 228 18.55 4.87 -4.76
C LEU A 228 19.35 3.98 -3.79
N LYS A 229 20.11 4.56 -2.87
CA LYS A 229 20.75 3.77 -1.81
C LYS A 229 19.71 3.25 -0.82
N VAL A 230 18.76 4.11 -0.42
CA VAL A 230 17.67 3.70 0.48
C VAL A 230 16.77 2.65 -0.20
N TYR A 231 16.48 2.81 -1.48
CA TYR A 231 15.76 1.81 -2.29
C TYR A 231 16.42 0.42 -2.23
N ALA A 232 17.76 0.37 -2.32
CA ALA A 232 18.50 -0.89 -2.17
C ALA A 232 18.46 -1.42 -0.74
N TRP A 233 18.54 -0.56 0.29
CA TRP A 233 18.44 -0.95 1.69
C TRP A 233 17.06 -1.49 2.08
N LEU A 234 15.99 -0.94 1.50
CA LEU A 234 14.64 -1.45 1.70
C LEU A 234 14.50 -2.89 1.17
N TYR A 235 15.09 -3.21 0.02
CA TYR A 235 15.18 -4.61 -0.43
C TYR A 235 15.99 -5.48 0.52
N ALA A 236 17.16 -5.00 0.95
CA ALA A 236 17.98 -5.74 1.91
C ALA A 236 17.20 -6.04 3.21
N GLY A 237 16.44 -5.06 3.72
CA GLY A 237 15.56 -5.23 4.88
C GLY A 237 14.48 -6.28 4.66
N ALA A 238 13.83 -6.27 3.48
CA ALA A 238 12.82 -7.26 3.14
C ALA A 238 13.41 -8.69 3.10
N TYR A 239 14.53 -8.89 2.43
CA TYR A 239 15.18 -10.20 2.35
C TYR A 239 15.74 -10.66 3.70
N ALA A 240 16.32 -9.75 4.48
CA ALA A 240 16.77 -10.06 5.85
C ALA A 240 15.60 -10.48 6.75
N SER A 241 14.43 -9.84 6.60
CA SER A 241 13.22 -10.22 7.33
C SER A 241 12.73 -11.61 6.95
N LEU A 242 12.83 -12.03 5.67
CA LEU A 242 12.49 -13.39 5.25
C LEU A 242 13.43 -14.43 5.88
N VAL A 243 14.74 -14.13 5.93
CA VAL A 243 15.71 -15.00 6.60
C VAL A 243 15.41 -15.11 8.10
N LEU A 244 15.13 -13.98 8.75
CA LEU A 244 14.71 -13.95 10.15
C LEU A 244 13.46 -14.81 10.39
N LEU A 245 12.44 -14.71 9.54
CA LEU A 245 11.22 -15.52 9.65
C LEU A 245 11.51 -17.02 9.48
N ALA A 246 12.35 -17.38 8.50
CA ALA A 246 12.75 -18.78 8.32
C ALA A 246 13.41 -19.36 9.57
N MET A 247 14.19 -18.55 10.29
CA MET A 247 14.84 -18.95 11.56
C MET A 247 13.83 -19.02 12.71
N LEU A 248 12.97 -18.01 12.87
CA LEU A 248 12.00 -17.91 13.97
C LEU A 248 10.92 -19.01 13.89
N GLU A 249 10.41 -19.25 12.69
CA GLU A 249 9.36 -20.23 12.41
C GLU A 249 9.93 -21.62 12.13
N ARG A 250 11.27 -21.77 12.08
CA ARG A 250 11.98 -23.02 11.70
C ARG A 250 11.43 -23.62 10.40
N ASN A 251 10.99 -22.79 9.49
CA ASN A 251 10.36 -23.16 8.24
C ASN A 251 11.12 -22.56 7.05
N PRO A 252 11.87 -23.38 6.28
CA PRO A 252 12.68 -22.89 5.16
C PRO A 252 11.84 -22.35 3.98
N VAL A 253 10.53 -22.62 3.93
CA VAL A 253 9.65 -22.11 2.86
C VAL A 253 9.63 -20.59 2.82
N TRP A 254 9.84 -19.90 3.96
CA TRP A 254 10.00 -18.44 4.00
C TRP A 254 11.14 -17.91 3.13
N LEU A 255 12.15 -18.75 2.83
CA LEU A 255 13.27 -18.38 1.95
C LEU A 255 12.91 -18.41 0.46
N ALA A 256 11.73 -18.92 0.07
CA ALA A 256 11.30 -18.96 -1.33
C ALA A 256 11.27 -17.56 -1.97
N GLY A 257 10.99 -16.52 -1.17
CA GLY A 257 11.06 -15.13 -1.63
C GLY A 257 12.43 -14.70 -2.13
N LEU A 258 13.52 -15.33 -1.68
CA LEU A 258 14.90 -15.03 -2.12
C LEU A 258 15.13 -15.32 -3.62
N ILE A 259 14.30 -16.15 -4.25
CA ILE A 259 14.34 -16.43 -5.70
C ILE A 259 14.18 -15.11 -6.50
N SER A 260 13.50 -14.10 -5.95
CA SER A 260 13.35 -12.80 -6.59
C SER A 260 14.58 -11.88 -6.50
N LEU A 261 15.64 -12.26 -5.78
CA LEU A 261 16.84 -11.44 -5.58
C LEU A 261 17.48 -10.93 -6.89
N PRO A 262 17.61 -11.75 -7.96
CA PRO A 262 18.13 -11.26 -9.23
C PRO A 262 17.27 -10.14 -9.85
N LEU A 263 15.94 -10.21 -9.70
CA LEU A 263 15.02 -9.17 -10.16
C LEU A 263 15.22 -7.87 -9.36
N ALA A 264 15.45 -7.94 -8.05
CA ALA A 264 15.72 -6.78 -7.21
C ALA A 264 17.03 -6.09 -7.63
N VAL A 265 18.09 -6.86 -7.85
CA VAL A 265 19.38 -6.35 -8.36
C VAL A 265 19.19 -5.69 -9.74
N GLN A 266 18.40 -6.32 -10.62
CA GLN A 266 18.11 -5.77 -11.94
C GLN A 266 17.29 -4.47 -11.84
N SER A 267 16.28 -4.42 -10.95
CA SER A 267 15.49 -3.21 -10.71
C SER A 267 16.35 -2.04 -10.25
N ILE A 268 17.26 -2.27 -9.29
CA ILE A 268 18.22 -1.26 -8.82
C ILE A 268 19.14 -0.79 -9.95
N ARG A 269 19.64 -1.68 -10.80
CA ARG A 269 20.49 -1.34 -11.95
C ARG A 269 19.75 -0.48 -12.97
N ILE A 270 18.49 -0.81 -13.28
CA ILE A 270 17.64 -0.04 -14.18
C ILE A 270 17.42 1.36 -13.61
N ALA A 271 17.01 1.47 -12.35
CA ALA A 271 16.77 2.73 -11.68
C ALA A 271 18.03 3.63 -11.68
N LYS A 272 19.21 3.06 -11.41
CA LYS A 272 20.48 3.80 -11.48
C LYS A 272 20.84 4.27 -12.89
N ARG A 273 20.62 3.41 -13.89
CA ARG A 273 21.02 3.70 -15.29
C ARG A 273 20.10 4.72 -15.95
N HIS A 274 18.84 4.78 -15.56
CA HIS A 274 17.81 5.58 -16.22
C HIS A 274 17.19 6.66 -15.32
N LEU A 275 17.96 7.16 -14.35
CA LEU A 275 17.48 8.12 -13.34
C LEU A 275 16.88 9.41 -13.93
N GLY A 276 17.33 9.84 -15.11
CA GLY A 276 16.82 11.03 -15.82
C GLY A 276 15.85 10.73 -16.97
N ASP A 277 15.47 9.48 -17.18
CA ASP A 277 14.61 9.03 -18.29
C ASP A 277 13.41 8.25 -17.74
N THR A 278 12.31 8.96 -17.52
CA THR A 278 11.09 8.38 -16.92
C THR A 278 10.57 7.21 -17.75
N ALA A 279 10.62 7.27 -19.09
CA ALA A 279 10.09 6.21 -19.94
C ALA A 279 10.82 4.88 -19.78
N ARG A 280 12.13 4.91 -19.50
CA ARG A 280 12.94 3.72 -19.23
C ARG A 280 12.97 3.37 -17.74
N PHE A 281 12.88 4.36 -16.86
CA PHE A 281 12.87 4.19 -15.40
C PHE A 281 11.66 3.39 -14.94
N ILE A 282 10.51 3.53 -15.60
CA ILE A 282 9.26 2.84 -15.27
C ILE A 282 9.38 1.30 -15.19
N ALA A 283 10.36 0.72 -15.89
CA ALA A 283 10.66 -0.71 -15.77
C ALA A 283 11.13 -1.11 -14.36
N ALA A 284 11.75 -0.19 -13.59
CA ALA A 284 12.10 -0.44 -12.20
C ALA A 284 10.84 -0.42 -11.31
N ASN A 285 9.89 0.50 -11.55
CA ASN A 285 8.61 0.53 -10.85
C ASN A 285 7.85 -0.80 -11.05
N ALA A 286 7.70 -1.22 -12.30
CA ALA A 286 7.02 -2.48 -12.64
C ALA A 286 7.64 -3.70 -11.94
N ARG A 287 9.00 -3.80 -11.98
CA ARG A 287 9.72 -4.89 -11.29
C ARG A 287 9.53 -4.86 -9.78
N THR A 288 9.48 -3.69 -9.18
CA THR A 288 9.27 -3.57 -7.73
C THR A 288 7.90 -4.12 -7.33
N VAL A 289 6.87 -3.81 -8.11
CA VAL A 289 5.53 -4.37 -7.91
C VAL A 289 5.52 -5.89 -8.12
N GLN A 290 6.19 -6.40 -9.16
CA GLN A 290 6.32 -7.85 -9.39
C GLN A 290 7.01 -8.56 -8.23
N ILE A 291 8.08 -7.98 -7.68
CA ILE A 291 8.81 -8.53 -6.53
C ILE A 291 7.90 -8.55 -5.30
N TYR A 292 7.15 -7.46 -5.05
CA TYR A 292 6.17 -7.41 -3.97
C TYR A 292 5.14 -8.55 -4.09
N GLN A 293 4.58 -8.74 -5.27
CA GLN A 293 3.59 -9.80 -5.55
C GLN A 293 4.20 -11.19 -5.37
N PHE A 294 5.38 -11.43 -5.93
CA PHE A 294 6.04 -12.72 -5.85
C PHE A 294 6.39 -13.12 -4.41
N ILE A 295 7.04 -12.19 -3.67
CA ILE A 295 7.39 -12.44 -2.26
C ILE A 295 6.11 -12.60 -1.43
N GLY A 296 5.11 -11.74 -1.63
CA GLY A 296 3.84 -11.86 -0.91
C GLY A 296 3.16 -13.21 -1.12
N LEU A 297 3.09 -13.70 -2.35
CA LEU A 297 2.52 -15.02 -2.64
C LEU A 297 3.39 -16.17 -2.08
N SER A 298 4.72 -16.04 -2.10
CA SER A 298 5.61 -17.00 -1.44
C SER A 298 5.43 -17.03 0.08
N MET A 299 5.14 -15.86 0.69
CA MET A 299 4.80 -15.78 2.12
C MET A 299 3.44 -16.43 2.42
N VAL A 300 2.45 -16.31 1.54
CA VAL A 300 1.17 -17.04 1.68
C VAL A 300 1.43 -18.55 1.69
N ALA A 301 2.24 -19.03 0.75
CA ALA A 301 2.62 -20.45 0.72
C ALA A 301 3.37 -20.88 1.99
N ALA A 302 4.34 -20.07 2.46
CA ALA A 302 5.07 -20.36 3.69
C ALA A 302 4.16 -20.39 4.93
N ALA A 303 3.19 -19.47 4.99
CA ALA A 303 2.25 -19.35 6.10
C ALA A 303 1.32 -20.56 6.22
N LEU A 304 0.98 -21.24 5.10
CA LEU A 304 0.18 -22.48 5.13
C LEU A 304 0.92 -23.65 5.80
N PHE A 305 2.24 -23.61 5.92
CA PHE A 305 3.09 -24.59 6.59
C PHE A 305 3.67 -24.06 7.91
N ALA A 306 3.08 -22.99 8.48
CA ALA A 306 3.43 -22.49 9.80
C ALA A 306 2.94 -23.49 10.87
N ASN A 307 3.80 -23.75 11.89
CA ASN A 307 3.51 -24.64 13.02
C ASN A 307 3.07 -23.84 14.24
#